data_ed98834f11cd98409f004c126ba319db
#
_entry.id   ed98834f11cd98409f004c126ba319db
#
_cell.length_a   1.000
_cell.length_b   1.000
_cell.length_c   1.000
_cell.angle_alpha   90.00
_cell.angle_beta   90.00
_cell.angle_gamma   90.00
#
_symmetry.space_group_name_H-M   'P 1'
#
loop_
_entity.id
_entity.type
_entity.pdbx_description
1 polymer ?
#
loop_
_entity_poly.entity_id
_entity_poly.type
_entity_poly.pdbx_seq_one_letter_code
_entity_poly.pdbx_strand_id
1 'polypeptide(L)'
;MNFLKLKNIILKLENIIIFNKETLKNKNNSSYIFRLSKIKFLLTVCLIPIFIFLLKKKMNKIKIYKNNYVSNNTFNYLKDDNEFLKKLKIILKEEELFENELMSKHTTFRIGGPAKYFVKPKTIKQIKKIINLCNEYNLKYFVLGNGSNLLVSDIGYLGVIIQIKGDNFSNLKVIKDDENNYTILVGAGMPMRALSIESCLLSLTGLEDVVDIPGTIGGGIIMNVSFRGTGLSKSLIKVKVITPEGKIKELSKKECGLYHRGSKLKDMKYIVVEAVFKLKKGDQMIIQKTMTDNTKNRYKKQPMYFGSAGCFFIWNHTENGSLYKKYKESNLVSYRVGNIMIYTYNISFIVNLGKGTASEVIEIVEYITKIMKEKYNIEMKREVIVIGTINGIDYF
;
A
#
# COMPACT_ATOMS: atom_id res chain seq x y z
N MET A 1 20.46 -22.18 -16.95
CA MET A 1 20.43 -20.84 -17.59
C MET A 1 19.18 -20.12 -17.09
N ASN A 2 19.34 -18.92 -16.49
CA ASN A 2 18.24 -18.21 -15.79
C ASN A 2 17.29 -17.58 -16.83
N PHE A 3 15.99 -17.64 -16.61
CA PHE A 3 14.92 -17.12 -17.49
C PHE A 3 15.17 -15.68 -17.99
N LEU A 4 15.68 -14.79 -17.10
CA LEU A 4 16.06 -13.42 -17.46
C LEU A 4 17.22 -13.37 -18.48
N LYS A 5 18.21 -14.26 -18.35
CA LYS A 5 19.33 -14.33 -19.31
C LYS A 5 18.86 -14.76 -20.69
N LEU A 6 17.90 -15.71 -20.75
CA LEU A 6 17.36 -16.19 -22.02
C LEU A 6 16.48 -15.13 -22.71
N LYS A 7 15.63 -14.42 -21.94
CA LYS A 7 14.81 -13.29 -22.44
C LYS A 7 15.70 -12.18 -23.00
N ASN A 8 16.78 -11.83 -22.31
CA ASN A 8 17.72 -10.80 -22.78
C ASN A 8 18.51 -11.23 -24.01
N ILE A 9 18.79 -12.52 -24.18
CA ILE A 9 19.45 -13.06 -25.40
C ILE A 9 18.46 -12.98 -26.57
N ILE A 10 17.21 -13.36 -26.40
CA ILE A 10 16.17 -13.28 -27.43
C ILE A 10 15.96 -11.83 -27.87
N LEU A 11 15.78 -10.88 -26.94
CA LEU A 11 15.64 -9.45 -27.25
C LEU A 11 16.85 -8.86 -27.96
N LYS A 12 18.08 -9.25 -27.59
CA LYS A 12 19.29 -8.83 -28.31
C LYS A 12 19.34 -9.38 -29.73
N LEU A 13 18.90 -10.61 -29.94
CA LEU A 13 18.89 -11.24 -31.29
C LEU A 13 17.78 -10.63 -32.17
N GLU A 14 16.61 -10.30 -31.63
CA GLU A 14 15.54 -9.58 -32.33
C GLU A 14 15.99 -8.18 -32.74
N ASN A 15 16.66 -7.43 -31.87
CA ASN A 15 17.20 -6.11 -32.19
C ASN A 15 18.32 -6.20 -33.29
N ILE A 16 19.15 -7.23 -33.28
CA ILE A 16 20.14 -7.46 -34.34
C ILE A 16 19.44 -7.75 -35.67
N ILE A 17 18.35 -8.49 -35.68
CA ILE A 17 17.58 -8.80 -36.90
C ILE A 17 16.87 -7.52 -37.44
N ILE A 18 16.33 -6.68 -36.57
CA ILE A 18 15.67 -5.42 -36.96
C ILE A 18 16.70 -4.42 -37.50
N PHE A 19 17.81 -4.22 -36.81
CA PHE A 19 18.90 -3.32 -37.25
C PHE A 19 19.52 -3.74 -38.61
N ASN A 20 19.66 -5.04 -38.84
CA ASN A 20 20.16 -5.55 -40.12
C ASN A 20 19.12 -5.49 -41.26
N LYS A 21 17.82 -5.44 -40.98
CA LYS A 21 16.77 -5.20 -41.99
C LYS A 21 16.79 -3.78 -42.55
N GLU A 22 17.11 -2.79 -41.74
CA GLU A 22 17.22 -1.39 -42.19
C GLU A 22 18.49 -1.12 -43.00
N THR A 23 19.60 -1.79 -42.67
CA THR A 23 20.87 -1.68 -43.41
C THR A 23 20.90 -2.49 -44.73
N LEU A 24 20.01 -3.48 -44.89
CA LEU A 24 20.00 -4.40 -46.06
C LEU A 24 19.17 -3.89 -47.25
N LYS A 25 18.57 -2.70 -47.19
CA LYS A 25 17.94 -2.12 -48.40
C LYS A 25 18.90 -1.79 -49.51
N ASN A 26 20.21 -1.89 -49.32
CA ASN A 26 21.22 -1.42 -50.26
C ASN A 26 22.35 -2.39 -50.69
N LYS A 27 22.33 -3.69 -50.38
CA LYS A 27 23.33 -4.62 -50.90
C LYS A 27 22.82 -6.06 -51.06
N ASN A 28 22.77 -6.54 -52.31
CA ASN A 28 22.58 -7.95 -52.68
C ASN A 28 23.83 -8.80 -52.31
N ASN A 29 23.84 -9.39 -51.10
CA ASN A 29 24.94 -10.27 -50.69
C ASN A 29 24.35 -11.60 -50.15
N SER A 30 24.47 -12.66 -50.97
CA SER A 30 23.89 -13.98 -50.72
C SER A 30 24.39 -14.65 -49.43
N SER A 31 25.63 -14.35 -49.00
CA SER A 31 26.20 -14.90 -47.75
C SER A 31 25.50 -14.35 -46.48
N TYR A 32 24.95 -13.16 -46.56
CA TYR A 32 24.25 -12.53 -45.45
C TYR A 32 22.83 -13.08 -45.28
N ILE A 33 22.13 -13.38 -46.38
CA ILE A 33 20.79 -13.99 -46.38
C ILE A 33 20.89 -15.40 -45.75
N PHE A 34 21.96 -16.13 -46.05
CA PHE A 34 22.20 -17.45 -45.48
C PHE A 34 22.49 -17.42 -43.96
N ARG A 35 23.19 -16.39 -43.46
CA ARG A 35 23.38 -16.18 -42.00
C ARG A 35 22.11 -15.79 -41.28
N LEU A 36 21.29 -14.94 -41.85
CA LEU A 36 19.98 -14.54 -41.28
C LEU A 36 19.00 -15.72 -41.24
N SER A 37 19.00 -16.59 -42.28
CA SER A 37 18.19 -17.81 -42.27
C SER A 37 18.60 -18.80 -41.17
N LYS A 38 19.91 -18.96 -40.93
CA LYS A 38 20.45 -19.80 -39.84
C LYS A 38 20.06 -19.23 -38.46
N ILE A 39 20.12 -17.90 -38.26
CA ILE A 39 19.74 -17.26 -37.00
C ILE A 39 18.22 -17.38 -36.76
N LYS A 40 17.42 -17.21 -37.82
CA LYS A 40 15.99 -17.40 -37.78
C LYS A 40 15.60 -18.86 -37.49
N PHE A 41 16.30 -19.80 -38.07
CA PHE A 41 16.14 -21.24 -37.80
C PHE A 41 16.49 -21.58 -36.35
N LEU A 42 17.63 -21.06 -35.83
CA LEU A 42 18.04 -21.27 -34.43
C LEU A 42 17.02 -20.71 -33.41
N LEU A 43 16.49 -19.54 -33.70
CA LEU A 43 15.43 -18.91 -32.86
C LEU A 43 14.13 -19.72 -32.89
N THR A 44 13.64 -20.08 -34.08
CA THR A 44 12.34 -20.75 -34.21
C THR A 44 12.39 -22.23 -33.80
N VAL A 45 13.42 -22.94 -34.15
CA VAL A 45 13.48 -24.40 -33.97
C VAL A 45 14.09 -24.80 -32.62
N CYS A 46 15.04 -24.03 -32.08
CA CYS A 46 15.75 -24.40 -30.85
C CYS A 46 15.30 -23.57 -29.62
N LEU A 47 15.25 -22.24 -29.74
CA LEU A 47 15.05 -21.38 -28.56
C LEU A 47 13.60 -21.16 -28.21
N ILE A 48 12.69 -21.03 -29.17
CA ILE A 48 11.25 -20.84 -28.88
C ILE A 48 10.64 -22.09 -28.23
N PRO A 49 10.87 -23.33 -28.70
CA PRO A 49 10.39 -24.52 -28.03
C PRO A 49 10.93 -24.69 -26.60
N ILE A 50 12.22 -24.39 -26.38
CA ILE A 50 12.82 -24.41 -25.04
C ILE A 50 12.16 -23.39 -24.13
N PHE A 51 11.89 -22.19 -24.63
CA PHE A 51 11.18 -21.15 -23.88
C PHE A 51 9.75 -21.56 -23.54
N ILE A 52 9.00 -22.13 -24.50
CA ILE A 52 7.64 -22.65 -24.29
C ILE A 52 7.67 -23.81 -23.29
N PHE A 53 8.67 -24.71 -23.37
CA PHE A 53 8.83 -25.81 -22.42
C PHE A 53 9.10 -25.31 -20.99
N LEU A 54 9.97 -24.28 -20.83
CA LEU A 54 10.26 -23.68 -19.54
C LEU A 54 9.05 -22.92 -18.98
N LEU A 55 8.26 -22.25 -19.83
CA LEU A 55 7.00 -21.64 -19.46
C LEU A 55 5.97 -22.70 -19.00
N LYS A 56 5.81 -23.78 -19.77
CA LYS A 56 4.91 -24.90 -19.39
C LYS A 56 5.34 -25.54 -18.08
N LYS A 57 6.64 -25.75 -17.86
CA LYS A 57 7.18 -26.27 -16.59
C LYS A 57 6.96 -25.34 -15.41
N LYS A 58 7.03 -24.01 -15.62
CA LYS A 58 6.71 -23.00 -14.60
C LYS A 58 5.22 -22.94 -14.33
N MET A 59 4.37 -23.02 -15.36
CA MET A 59 2.91 -23.08 -15.22
C MET A 59 2.46 -24.38 -14.55
N ASN A 60 3.07 -25.53 -14.87
CA ASN A 60 2.80 -26.79 -14.21
C ASN A 60 3.23 -26.78 -12.73
N LYS A 61 4.36 -26.15 -12.37
CA LYS A 61 4.73 -25.91 -10.97
C LYS A 61 3.68 -25.06 -10.24
N ILE A 62 3.18 -24.00 -10.88
CA ILE A 62 2.12 -23.15 -10.33
C ILE A 62 0.80 -23.96 -10.19
N LYS A 63 0.50 -24.82 -11.17
CA LYS A 63 -0.70 -25.68 -11.16
C LYS A 63 -0.61 -26.78 -10.09
N ILE A 64 0.57 -27.38 -9.90
CA ILE A 64 0.86 -28.36 -8.83
C ILE A 64 0.82 -27.66 -7.46
N TYR A 65 1.35 -26.44 -7.33
CA TYR A 65 1.23 -25.65 -6.10
C TYR A 65 -0.24 -25.30 -5.78
N LYS A 66 -1.03 -24.91 -6.80
CA LYS A 66 -2.47 -24.70 -6.65
C LYS A 66 -3.20 -26.00 -6.24
N ASN A 67 -2.90 -27.12 -6.90
CA ASN A 67 -3.61 -28.39 -6.62
C ASN A 67 -3.21 -29.01 -5.27
N ASN A 68 -1.95 -28.95 -4.86
CA ASN A 68 -1.50 -29.47 -3.56
C ASN A 68 -1.92 -28.57 -2.38
N TYR A 69 -2.11 -27.27 -2.60
CA TYR A 69 -2.66 -26.37 -1.59
C TYR A 69 -4.18 -26.52 -1.45
N VAL A 70 -4.85 -26.93 -2.54
CA VAL A 70 -6.31 -27.09 -2.59
C VAL A 70 -6.75 -28.49 -2.08
N SER A 71 -5.93 -29.55 -2.23
CA SER A 71 -6.44 -30.92 -2.04
C SER A 71 -6.41 -31.48 -0.60
N ASN A 72 -5.59 -30.94 0.30
CA ASN A 72 -5.46 -31.52 1.66
C ASN A 72 -6.14 -30.74 2.80
N ASN A 73 -6.67 -29.53 2.53
CA ASN A 73 -7.38 -28.73 3.53
C ASN A 73 -8.80 -28.30 3.13
N THR A 74 -9.25 -28.63 1.93
CA THR A 74 -10.47 -28.05 1.33
C THR A 74 -11.76 -28.46 2.02
N PHE A 75 -11.87 -29.65 2.56
CA PHE A 75 -13.15 -30.12 3.12
C PHE A 75 -13.46 -29.53 4.51
N ASN A 76 -12.48 -29.42 5.38
CA ASN A 76 -12.64 -28.75 6.67
C ASN A 76 -12.73 -27.23 6.49
N TYR A 77 -11.94 -26.66 5.57
CA TYR A 77 -11.94 -25.23 5.25
C TYR A 77 -13.28 -24.72 4.72
N LEU A 78 -13.99 -25.52 3.89
CA LEU A 78 -15.29 -25.13 3.30
C LEU A 78 -16.44 -25.19 4.32
N LYS A 79 -16.38 -26.11 5.29
CA LYS A 79 -17.40 -26.22 6.35
C LYS A 79 -17.26 -25.08 7.36
N ASP A 80 -16.03 -24.80 7.76
CA ASP A 80 -15.71 -23.72 8.69
C ASP A 80 -15.98 -22.34 8.08
N ASP A 81 -15.74 -22.16 6.78
CA ASP A 81 -16.05 -20.93 6.05
C ASP A 81 -17.55 -20.61 6.01
N ASN A 82 -18.39 -21.61 5.74
CA ASN A 82 -19.84 -21.42 5.70
C ASN A 82 -20.39 -21.07 7.09
N GLU A 83 -19.83 -21.63 8.13
CA GLU A 83 -20.23 -21.34 9.50
C GLU A 83 -19.75 -19.96 9.94
N PHE A 84 -18.50 -19.59 9.63
CA PHE A 84 -17.96 -18.26 9.83
C PHE A 84 -18.84 -17.19 9.16
N LEU A 85 -19.17 -17.38 7.89
CA LEU A 85 -20.02 -16.47 7.14
C LEU A 85 -21.41 -16.30 7.76
N LYS A 86 -22.04 -17.42 8.19
CA LYS A 86 -23.33 -17.39 8.90
C LYS A 86 -23.25 -16.55 10.18
N LYS A 87 -22.22 -16.74 11.01
CA LYS A 87 -21.99 -15.97 12.23
C LYS A 87 -21.70 -14.51 11.92
N LEU A 88 -20.95 -14.22 10.84
CA LEU A 88 -20.65 -12.85 10.40
C LEU A 88 -21.93 -12.13 9.97
N LYS A 89 -22.87 -12.79 9.26
CA LYS A 89 -24.20 -12.25 8.88
C LYS A 89 -25.12 -11.99 10.08
N ILE A 90 -24.89 -12.62 11.23
CA ILE A 90 -25.60 -12.28 12.49
C ILE A 90 -25.05 -10.99 13.12
N ILE A 91 -23.76 -10.71 12.92
CA ILE A 91 -23.10 -9.51 13.49
C ILE A 91 -23.37 -8.27 12.65
N LEU A 92 -23.45 -8.43 11.33
CA LEU A 92 -23.48 -7.37 10.33
C LEU A 92 -24.77 -7.42 9.51
N LYS A 93 -25.22 -6.25 9.06
CA LYS A 93 -26.27 -6.16 8.06
C LYS A 93 -25.73 -6.47 6.66
N GLU A 94 -26.62 -6.73 5.71
CA GLU A 94 -26.25 -7.05 4.33
C GLU A 94 -25.38 -5.97 3.67
N GLU A 95 -25.72 -4.70 3.88
CA GLU A 95 -24.98 -3.55 3.35
C GLU A 95 -23.62 -3.29 4.05
N GLU A 96 -23.31 -4.05 5.11
CA GLU A 96 -22.07 -3.95 5.89
C GLU A 96 -21.07 -5.08 5.56
N LEU A 97 -21.47 -6.10 4.77
CA LEU A 97 -20.68 -7.28 4.45
C LEU A 97 -20.61 -7.50 2.93
N PHE A 98 -19.42 -7.59 2.41
CA PHE A 98 -19.14 -7.84 1.00
C PHE A 98 -18.20 -9.05 0.88
N GLU A 99 -18.56 -10.00 0.02
CA GLU A 99 -17.73 -11.14 -0.32
C GLU A 99 -16.98 -10.86 -1.62
N ASN A 100 -15.69 -11.20 -1.68
CA ASN A 100 -14.83 -11.01 -2.85
C ASN A 100 -14.75 -9.55 -3.35
N GLU A 101 -14.81 -8.58 -2.43
CA GLU A 101 -14.75 -7.16 -2.79
C GLU A 101 -13.36 -6.75 -3.27
N LEU A 102 -13.29 -6.10 -4.42
CA LEU A 102 -12.02 -5.69 -5.04
C LEU A 102 -11.33 -4.58 -4.23
N MET A 103 -10.16 -4.90 -3.71
CA MET A 103 -9.36 -3.98 -2.90
C MET A 103 -8.82 -2.79 -3.68
N SER A 104 -8.67 -2.89 -4.99
CA SER A 104 -8.32 -1.75 -5.85
C SER A 104 -9.28 -0.57 -5.75
N LYS A 105 -10.54 -0.78 -5.36
CA LYS A 105 -11.54 0.26 -5.08
C LYS A 105 -11.32 0.96 -3.73
N HIS A 106 -10.56 0.34 -2.84
CA HIS A 106 -10.38 0.76 -1.44
C HIS A 106 -8.93 1.16 -1.10
N THR A 107 -8.05 1.21 -2.10
CA THR A 107 -6.67 1.68 -1.96
C THR A 107 -6.43 2.91 -2.82
N THR A 108 -5.63 3.87 -2.33
CA THR A 108 -5.22 5.03 -3.14
C THR A 108 -4.25 4.63 -4.25
N PHE A 109 -3.61 3.47 -4.13
CA PHE A 109 -2.76 2.91 -5.20
C PHE A 109 -3.59 2.38 -6.38
N ARG A 110 -4.90 2.13 -6.17
CA ARG A 110 -5.82 1.54 -7.14
C ARG A 110 -5.35 0.18 -7.63
N ILE A 111 -4.72 -0.60 -6.73
CA ILE A 111 -4.22 -1.95 -6.93
C ILE A 111 -4.77 -2.84 -5.83
N GLY A 112 -5.08 -4.09 -6.15
CA GLY A 112 -5.51 -5.13 -5.23
C GLY A 112 -6.64 -5.98 -5.77
N GLY A 113 -6.46 -7.29 -5.65
CA GLY A 113 -7.48 -8.31 -5.94
C GLY A 113 -8.57 -8.36 -4.88
N PRO A 114 -9.41 -9.40 -4.90
CA PRO A 114 -10.57 -9.52 -4.02
C PRO A 114 -10.17 -9.78 -2.56
N ALA A 115 -10.82 -9.12 -1.61
CA ALA A 115 -10.84 -9.51 -0.21
C ALA A 115 -11.93 -10.57 -0.01
N LYS A 116 -11.59 -11.71 0.63
CA LYS A 116 -12.56 -12.79 0.88
C LYS A 116 -13.79 -12.26 1.60
N TYR A 117 -13.58 -11.53 2.69
CA TYR A 117 -14.62 -10.80 3.42
C TYR A 117 -14.19 -9.35 3.61
N PHE A 118 -15.00 -8.43 3.14
CA PHE A 118 -14.82 -6.99 3.35
C PHE A 118 -16.00 -6.47 4.17
N VAL A 119 -15.72 -5.94 5.38
CA VAL A 119 -16.76 -5.54 6.32
C VAL A 119 -16.66 -4.06 6.68
N LYS A 120 -17.83 -3.42 6.80
CA LYS A 120 -18.00 -2.01 7.18
C LYS A 120 -18.80 -1.90 8.47
N PRO A 121 -18.22 -2.29 9.63
CA PRO A 121 -18.93 -2.20 10.90
C PRO A 121 -19.30 -0.75 11.20
N LYS A 122 -20.45 -0.54 11.85
CA LYS A 122 -20.95 0.78 12.27
C LYS A 122 -20.72 1.05 13.75
N THR A 123 -20.34 0.05 14.53
CA THR A 123 -20.16 0.19 15.99
C THR A 123 -18.90 -0.50 16.50
N ILE A 124 -18.34 0.02 17.58
CA ILE A 124 -17.23 -0.62 18.31
C ILE A 124 -17.60 -2.04 18.75
N LYS A 125 -18.88 -2.26 19.11
CA LYS A 125 -19.39 -3.58 19.50
C LYS A 125 -19.30 -4.59 18.35
N GLN A 126 -19.63 -4.18 17.11
CA GLN A 126 -19.46 -5.02 15.93
C GLN A 126 -17.99 -5.33 15.66
N ILE A 127 -17.09 -4.33 15.72
CA ILE A 127 -15.65 -4.55 15.54
C ILE A 127 -15.14 -5.62 16.53
N LYS A 128 -15.48 -5.50 17.82
CA LYS A 128 -15.12 -6.50 18.84
C LYS A 128 -15.62 -7.91 18.50
N LYS A 129 -16.89 -8.02 18.11
CA LYS A 129 -17.47 -9.31 17.73
C LYS A 129 -16.77 -9.94 16.51
N ILE A 130 -16.42 -9.12 15.51
CA ILE A 130 -15.70 -9.57 14.31
C ILE A 130 -14.30 -10.07 14.68
N ILE A 131 -13.55 -9.32 15.52
CA ILE A 131 -12.22 -9.74 15.97
C ILE A 131 -12.31 -11.08 16.73
N ASN A 132 -13.24 -11.19 17.67
CA ASN A 132 -13.42 -12.42 18.43
C ASN A 132 -13.78 -13.61 17.52
N LEU A 133 -14.64 -13.39 16.52
CA LEU A 133 -14.99 -14.38 15.52
C LEU A 133 -13.79 -14.78 14.66
N CYS A 134 -12.97 -13.81 14.23
CA CYS A 134 -11.73 -14.09 13.51
C CYS A 134 -10.76 -14.94 14.36
N ASN A 135 -10.64 -14.63 15.65
CA ASN A 135 -9.79 -15.39 16.57
C ASN A 135 -10.33 -16.82 16.80
N GLU A 136 -11.66 -16.99 16.96
CA GLU A 136 -12.32 -18.30 17.10
C GLU A 136 -12.03 -19.22 15.93
N TYR A 137 -12.06 -18.67 14.70
CA TYR A 137 -11.83 -19.41 13.45
C TYR A 137 -10.38 -19.35 12.94
N ASN A 138 -9.45 -18.77 13.74
CA ASN A 138 -8.07 -18.55 13.32
C ASN A 138 -7.93 -17.89 11.94
N LEU A 139 -8.86 -17.00 11.61
CA LEU A 139 -8.88 -16.28 10.34
C LEU A 139 -8.16 -14.94 10.47
N LYS A 140 -7.19 -14.69 9.59
CA LYS A 140 -6.46 -13.40 9.56
C LYS A 140 -7.42 -12.24 9.28
N TYR A 141 -7.21 -11.10 9.91
CA TYR A 141 -7.91 -9.86 9.58
C TYR A 141 -6.93 -8.70 9.42
N PHE A 142 -7.33 -7.71 8.65
CA PHE A 142 -6.60 -6.46 8.46
C PHE A 142 -7.54 -5.26 8.64
N VAL A 143 -7.11 -4.26 9.42
CA VAL A 143 -7.89 -3.05 9.65
C VAL A 143 -7.54 -1.99 8.63
N LEU A 144 -8.54 -1.51 7.91
CA LEU A 144 -8.41 -0.56 6.83
C LEU A 144 -9.03 0.79 7.20
N GLY A 145 -8.28 1.86 7.02
CA GLY A 145 -8.81 3.22 6.96
C GLY A 145 -9.12 3.61 5.51
N ASN A 146 -8.30 4.47 4.94
CA ASN A 146 -8.44 4.95 3.55
C ASN A 146 -7.54 4.21 2.54
N GLY A 147 -6.79 3.21 2.96
CA GLY A 147 -5.90 2.44 2.07
C GLY A 147 -4.77 3.24 1.43
N SER A 148 -4.34 4.33 2.07
CA SER A 148 -3.36 5.28 1.51
C SER A 148 -1.90 4.90 1.73
N ASN A 149 -1.63 3.86 2.51
CA ASN A 149 -0.30 3.31 2.76
C ASN A 149 -0.31 1.78 2.59
N LEU A 150 -1.01 1.28 1.56
CA LEU A 150 -1.30 -0.13 1.39
C LEU A 150 -1.10 -0.58 -0.05
N LEU A 151 -0.41 -1.71 -0.23
CA LEU A 151 -0.36 -2.51 -1.44
C LEU A 151 -1.03 -3.86 -1.16
N VAL A 152 -2.05 -4.20 -1.92
CA VAL A 152 -2.75 -5.48 -1.81
C VAL A 152 -2.40 -6.36 -2.99
N SER A 153 -2.16 -7.64 -2.74
CA SER A 153 -1.88 -8.67 -3.74
C SER A 153 -2.91 -8.68 -4.89
N ASP A 154 -2.46 -9.06 -6.09
CA ASP A 154 -3.34 -9.23 -7.26
C ASP A 154 -4.33 -10.38 -7.08
N ILE A 155 -3.97 -11.43 -6.33
CA ILE A 155 -4.90 -12.50 -5.95
C ILE A 155 -5.76 -12.15 -4.75
N GLY A 156 -5.54 -10.98 -4.13
CA GLY A 156 -6.34 -10.45 -3.04
C GLY A 156 -5.86 -10.82 -1.64
N TYR A 157 -6.80 -10.83 -0.69
CA TYR A 157 -6.58 -11.13 0.72
C TYR A 157 -7.55 -12.19 1.22
N LEU A 158 -7.02 -13.34 1.65
CA LEU A 158 -7.81 -14.51 2.06
C LEU A 158 -8.35 -14.45 3.50
N GLY A 159 -8.57 -13.25 4.03
CA GLY A 159 -9.06 -13.01 5.38
C GLY A 159 -10.18 -11.97 5.40
N VAL A 160 -10.32 -11.30 6.54
CA VAL A 160 -11.32 -10.25 6.76
C VAL A 160 -10.67 -8.88 6.70
N ILE A 161 -11.13 -8.01 5.81
CA ILE A 161 -10.80 -6.58 5.81
C ILE A 161 -11.85 -5.84 6.61
N ILE A 162 -11.45 -5.20 7.72
CA ILE A 162 -12.34 -4.42 8.60
C ILE A 162 -12.13 -2.94 8.29
N GLN A 163 -13.03 -2.33 7.52
CA GLN A 163 -12.93 -0.91 7.21
C GLN A 163 -13.55 -0.05 8.32
N ILE A 164 -12.74 0.79 8.96
CA ILE A 164 -13.18 1.79 9.94
C ILE A 164 -13.27 3.14 9.24
N LYS A 165 -14.47 3.47 8.76
CA LYS A 165 -14.76 4.69 8.00
C LYS A 165 -16.26 4.99 8.05
N GLY A 166 -16.64 6.22 7.65
CA GLY A 166 -18.04 6.66 7.59
C GLY A 166 -18.48 7.37 8.87
N ASP A 167 -19.72 7.83 8.88
CA ASP A 167 -20.26 8.78 9.87
C ASP A 167 -20.13 8.32 11.32
N ASN A 168 -20.32 7.02 11.56
CA ASN A 168 -20.24 6.45 12.91
C ASN A 168 -18.83 6.47 13.53
N PHE A 169 -17.80 6.59 12.70
CA PHE A 169 -16.41 6.72 13.12
C PHE A 169 -15.78 8.06 12.72
N SER A 170 -16.60 9.03 12.29
CA SER A 170 -16.18 10.38 11.92
C SER A 170 -16.79 11.46 12.82
N ASN A 171 -17.37 11.05 13.95
CA ASN A 171 -17.94 11.97 14.93
C ASN A 171 -16.84 12.87 15.51
N LEU A 172 -17.17 14.13 15.67
CA LEU A 172 -16.35 15.17 16.32
C LEU A 172 -17.13 15.76 17.48
N LYS A 173 -16.54 15.75 18.67
CA LYS A 173 -17.05 16.47 19.84
C LYS A 173 -15.99 17.45 20.32
N VAL A 174 -16.37 18.71 20.46
CA VAL A 174 -15.50 19.78 20.92
C VAL A 174 -15.91 20.18 22.33
N ILE A 175 -14.93 20.28 23.22
CA ILE A 175 -15.08 20.72 24.60
C ILE A 175 -14.15 21.92 24.77
N LYS A 176 -14.70 23.04 25.20
CA LYS A 176 -13.93 24.21 25.60
C LYS A 176 -13.39 23.97 27.01
N ASP A 177 -12.05 23.90 27.15
CA ASP A 177 -11.41 23.67 28.43
C ASP A 177 -11.29 25.01 29.22
N ASP A 178 -10.82 26.08 28.51
CA ASP A 178 -10.71 27.44 28.99
C ASP A 178 -10.82 28.43 27.81
N GLU A 179 -10.46 29.70 28.00
CA GLU A 179 -10.58 30.72 26.94
C GLU A 179 -9.75 30.40 25.68
N ASN A 180 -8.60 29.73 25.83
CA ASN A 180 -7.64 29.50 24.78
C ASN A 180 -7.43 28.03 24.41
N ASN A 181 -7.90 27.10 25.23
CA ASN A 181 -7.68 25.65 25.07
C ASN A 181 -8.98 24.91 24.81
N TYR A 182 -8.88 23.91 23.94
CA TYR A 182 -9.99 23.05 23.53
C TYR A 182 -9.55 21.60 23.46
N THR A 183 -10.31 20.72 24.05
CA THR A 183 -10.20 19.28 23.88
C THR A 183 -11.19 18.83 22.80
N ILE A 184 -10.70 18.11 21.80
CA ILE A 184 -11.54 17.50 20.78
C ILE A 184 -11.47 15.98 20.86
N LEU A 185 -12.63 15.35 20.83
CA LEU A 185 -12.80 13.90 20.74
C LEU A 185 -13.24 13.56 19.32
N VAL A 186 -12.52 12.68 18.64
CA VAL A 186 -12.75 12.36 17.24
C VAL A 186 -12.71 10.87 16.96
N GLY A 187 -13.61 10.40 16.12
CA GLY A 187 -13.64 9.01 15.66
C GLY A 187 -12.46 8.68 14.72
N ALA A 188 -11.90 7.48 14.86
CA ALA A 188 -10.72 7.05 14.12
C ALA A 188 -10.91 6.95 12.61
N GLY A 189 -12.14 6.83 12.12
CA GLY A 189 -12.50 6.79 10.71
C GLY A 189 -12.58 8.15 10.03
N MET A 190 -12.51 9.26 10.78
CA MET A 190 -12.55 10.61 10.24
C MET A 190 -11.35 10.86 9.33
N PRO A 191 -11.54 11.36 8.09
CA PRO A 191 -10.44 11.78 7.24
C PRO A 191 -9.62 12.90 7.88
N MET A 192 -8.29 12.84 7.83
CA MET A 192 -7.41 13.89 8.38
C MET A 192 -7.71 15.27 7.80
N ARG A 193 -7.99 15.32 6.48
CA ARG A 193 -8.41 16.55 5.80
C ARG A 193 -9.68 17.14 6.40
N ALA A 194 -10.69 16.30 6.68
CA ALA A 194 -11.94 16.76 7.26
C ALA A 194 -11.72 17.36 8.66
N LEU A 195 -10.94 16.67 9.51
CA LEU A 195 -10.60 17.18 10.83
C LEU A 195 -9.85 18.51 10.79
N SER A 196 -8.89 18.69 9.86
CA SER A 196 -8.20 19.97 9.68
C SER A 196 -9.15 21.09 9.28
N ILE A 197 -10.08 20.82 8.35
CA ILE A 197 -11.07 21.81 7.90
C ILE A 197 -12.01 22.19 9.03
N GLU A 198 -12.58 21.21 9.73
CA GLU A 198 -13.47 21.45 10.87
C GLU A 198 -12.78 22.26 11.99
N SER A 199 -11.50 21.93 12.27
CA SER A 199 -10.71 22.70 13.25
C SER A 199 -10.50 24.15 12.80
N CYS A 200 -10.22 24.39 11.52
CA CYS A 200 -10.10 25.72 10.94
C CYS A 200 -11.42 26.52 11.06
N LEU A 201 -12.56 25.92 10.72
CA LEU A 201 -13.87 26.55 10.83
C LEU A 201 -14.22 26.96 12.27
N LEU A 202 -13.69 26.21 13.24
CA LEU A 202 -13.85 26.50 14.68
C LEU A 202 -12.75 27.45 15.19
N SER A 203 -11.87 27.96 14.34
CA SER A 203 -10.68 28.78 14.70
C SER A 203 -9.75 28.06 15.68
N LEU A 204 -9.54 26.75 15.51
CA LEU A 204 -8.66 25.94 16.33
C LEU A 204 -7.39 25.60 15.56
N THR A 205 -6.22 25.96 16.10
CA THR A 205 -4.88 25.73 15.54
C THR A 205 -4.24 24.46 16.10
N GLY A 206 -3.39 23.80 15.30
CA GLY A 206 -2.57 22.64 15.67
C GLY A 206 -2.75 21.40 14.77
N LEU A 207 -3.60 21.50 13.72
CA LEU A 207 -3.84 20.41 12.75
C LEU A 207 -3.68 20.85 11.28
N GLU A 208 -3.11 22.01 11.02
CA GLU A 208 -2.94 22.58 9.67
C GLU A 208 -2.03 21.72 8.78
N ASP A 209 -1.04 21.06 9.39
CA ASP A 209 -0.02 20.31 8.66
C ASP A 209 -0.52 18.96 8.13
N VAL A 210 -1.69 18.50 8.60
CA VAL A 210 -2.26 17.20 8.17
C VAL A 210 -3.38 17.34 7.15
N VAL A 211 -3.70 18.56 6.68
CA VAL A 211 -4.84 18.87 5.81
C VAL A 211 -4.96 17.99 4.56
N ASP A 212 -3.86 17.72 3.88
CA ASP A 212 -3.87 16.93 2.64
C ASP A 212 -3.13 15.60 2.77
N ILE A 213 -2.81 15.16 3.98
CA ILE A 213 -2.30 13.81 4.17
C ILE A 213 -3.48 12.84 3.93
N PRO A 214 -3.41 11.98 2.90
CA PRO A 214 -4.48 11.03 2.65
C PRO A 214 -4.53 9.99 3.76
N GLY A 215 -5.71 9.74 4.29
CA GLY A 215 -5.90 8.74 5.35
C GLY A 215 -6.91 9.16 6.39
N THR A 216 -7.12 8.28 7.37
CA THR A 216 -7.99 8.49 8.52
C THR A 216 -7.17 8.76 9.78
N ILE A 217 -7.79 9.33 10.79
CA ILE A 217 -7.16 9.63 12.08
C ILE A 217 -6.54 8.36 12.70
N GLY A 218 -7.26 7.24 12.71
CA GLY A 218 -6.74 5.98 13.25
C GLY A 218 -5.50 5.49 12.52
N GLY A 219 -5.54 5.47 11.17
CA GLY A 219 -4.38 5.09 10.35
C GLY A 219 -3.21 6.06 10.53
N GLY A 220 -3.49 7.36 10.63
CA GLY A 220 -2.48 8.40 10.86
C GLY A 220 -1.77 8.26 12.21
N ILE A 221 -2.49 7.88 13.26
CA ILE A 221 -1.91 7.64 14.60
C ILE A 221 -1.06 6.36 14.59
N ILE A 222 -1.58 5.26 14.02
CA ILE A 222 -0.86 3.98 13.92
C ILE A 222 0.48 4.16 13.21
N MET A 223 0.52 4.95 12.14
CA MET A 223 1.72 5.22 11.35
C MET A 223 2.52 6.43 11.85
N ASN A 224 2.06 7.11 12.89
CA ASN A 224 2.63 8.36 13.38
C ASN A 224 2.93 9.33 12.22
N VAL A 225 1.88 9.59 11.45
CA VAL A 225 1.99 10.35 10.21
C VAL A 225 2.43 11.80 10.49
N SER A 226 3.37 12.28 9.71
CA SER A 226 3.89 13.65 9.80
C SER A 226 4.23 14.22 8.43
N PHE A 227 4.16 15.53 8.35
CA PHE A 227 4.62 16.32 7.21
C PHE A 227 5.53 17.44 7.72
N ARG A 228 6.76 17.53 7.19
CA ARG A 228 7.78 18.51 7.62
C ARG A 228 8.06 18.51 9.13
N GLY A 229 8.07 17.32 9.73
CA GLY A 229 8.32 17.17 11.18
C GLY A 229 7.11 17.43 12.09
N THR A 230 5.98 17.85 11.53
CA THR A 230 4.74 18.10 12.28
C THR A 230 3.66 17.12 11.86
N GLY A 231 2.88 16.60 12.81
CA GLY A 231 1.83 15.62 12.55
C GLY A 231 0.83 15.51 13.69
N LEU A 232 -0.07 14.54 13.61
CA LEU A 232 -1.12 14.30 14.60
C LEU A 232 -0.58 14.18 16.03
N SER A 233 0.61 13.62 16.19
CA SER A 233 1.23 13.42 17.50
C SER A 233 1.49 14.69 18.29
N LYS A 234 1.62 15.86 17.61
CA LYS A 234 1.85 17.14 18.29
C LYS A 234 0.72 17.49 19.25
N SER A 235 -0.51 17.30 18.80
CA SER A 235 -1.74 17.67 19.55
C SER A 235 -2.43 16.47 20.22
N LEU A 236 -1.97 15.24 19.98
CA LEU A 236 -2.55 14.02 20.54
C LEU A 236 -2.38 13.96 22.06
N ILE A 237 -3.46 13.66 22.78
CA ILE A 237 -3.47 13.42 24.24
C ILE A 237 -3.56 11.94 24.53
N LYS A 238 -4.60 11.27 24.02
CA LYS A 238 -4.88 9.86 24.25
C LYS A 238 -5.67 9.23 23.13
N VAL A 239 -5.72 7.91 23.10
CA VAL A 239 -6.52 7.13 22.16
C VAL A 239 -7.34 6.08 22.88
N LYS A 240 -8.48 5.71 22.30
CA LYS A 240 -9.22 4.51 22.65
C LYS A 240 -8.93 3.44 21.62
N VAL A 241 -8.53 2.26 22.08
CA VAL A 241 -8.13 1.15 21.22
C VAL A 241 -8.89 -0.12 21.55
N ILE A 242 -8.98 -1.02 20.57
CA ILE A 242 -9.35 -2.42 20.75
C ILE A 242 -8.07 -3.25 20.61
N THR A 243 -7.82 -4.14 21.59
CA THR A 243 -6.68 -5.07 21.53
C THR A 243 -7.01 -6.27 20.63
N PRO A 244 -6.01 -7.08 20.22
CA PRO A 244 -6.26 -8.31 19.47
C PRO A 244 -7.20 -9.29 20.16
N GLU A 245 -7.29 -9.26 21.49
CA GLU A 245 -8.20 -10.08 22.31
C GLU A 245 -9.61 -9.45 22.41
N GLY A 246 -9.90 -8.37 21.68
CA GLY A 246 -11.18 -7.68 21.71
C GLY A 246 -11.46 -6.83 22.95
N LYS A 247 -10.44 -6.53 23.79
CA LYS A 247 -10.59 -5.65 24.97
C LYS A 247 -10.46 -4.19 24.57
N ILE A 248 -11.25 -3.31 25.19
CA ILE A 248 -11.14 -1.86 25.01
C ILE A 248 -10.16 -1.32 26.07
N LYS A 249 -9.24 -0.45 25.62
CA LYS A 249 -8.31 0.29 26.49
C LYS A 249 -8.25 1.76 26.07
N GLU A 250 -8.01 2.62 27.04
CA GLU A 250 -7.56 3.99 26.79
C GLU A 250 -6.04 4.05 27.05
N LEU A 251 -5.31 4.68 26.14
CA LEU A 251 -3.87 4.83 26.20
C LEU A 251 -3.50 6.30 26.01
N SER A 252 -2.65 6.81 26.89
CA SER A 252 -2.05 8.13 26.76
C SER A 252 -1.13 8.19 25.53
N LYS A 253 -0.82 9.37 25.04
CA LYS A 253 0.19 9.58 23.97
C LYS A 253 1.50 8.84 24.28
N LYS A 254 1.97 8.86 25.53
CA LYS A 254 3.21 8.18 25.95
C LYS A 254 3.10 6.66 25.77
N GLU A 255 1.99 6.07 26.18
CA GLU A 255 1.74 4.62 26.05
C GLU A 255 1.55 4.18 24.58
N CYS A 256 1.13 5.09 23.69
CA CYS A 256 1.10 4.81 22.24
C CYS A 256 2.50 4.50 21.68
N GLY A 257 3.57 4.93 22.34
CA GLY A 257 4.95 4.64 21.95
C GLY A 257 5.23 5.03 20.50
N LEU A 258 4.92 6.28 20.13
CA LEU A 258 5.06 6.80 18.77
C LEU A 258 6.53 6.95 18.39
N TYR A 259 6.92 6.39 17.24
CA TYR A 259 8.25 6.53 16.65
C TYR A 259 8.16 6.92 15.17
N HIS A 260 9.28 7.15 14.52
CA HIS A 260 9.30 7.56 13.10
C HIS A 260 8.64 6.50 12.21
N ARG A 261 7.52 6.85 11.58
CA ARG A 261 6.71 5.98 10.70
C ARG A 261 6.15 4.73 11.38
N GLY A 262 5.84 4.82 12.67
CA GLY A 262 5.24 3.72 13.40
C GLY A 262 4.85 4.04 14.84
N SER A 263 4.37 3.02 15.54
CA SER A 263 3.95 3.10 16.93
C SER A 263 3.93 1.72 17.58
N LYS A 264 4.03 1.65 18.91
CA LYS A 264 3.74 0.39 19.64
C LYS A 264 2.35 -0.15 19.34
N LEU A 265 1.39 0.74 19.03
CA LEU A 265 0.03 0.31 18.65
C LEU A 265 0.05 -0.58 17.40
N LYS A 266 0.88 -0.23 16.40
CA LYS A 266 1.09 -1.04 15.20
C LYS A 266 1.72 -2.39 15.54
N ASP A 267 2.79 -2.37 16.35
CA ASP A 267 3.55 -3.57 16.69
C ASP A 267 2.70 -4.57 17.51
N MET A 268 1.82 -4.03 18.37
CA MET A 268 0.87 -4.80 19.20
C MET A 268 -0.45 -5.11 18.47
N LYS A 269 -0.59 -4.73 17.19
CA LYS A 269 -1.82 -4.90 16.38
C LYS A 269 -3.07 -4.30 17.02
N TYR A 270 -2.93 -3.20 17.76
CA TYR A 270 -4.06 -2.49 18.37
C TYR A 270 -4.83 -1.70 17.30
N ILE A 271 -6.14 -1.60 17.48
CA ILE A 271 -7.05 -0.90 16.57
C ILE A 271 -7.50 0.38 17.25
N VAL A 272 -7.08 1.53 16.71
CA VAL A 272 -7.57 2.83 17.18
C VAL A 272 -9.00 3.02 16.70
N VAL A 273 -9.91 3.35 17.63
CA VAL A 273 -11.33 3.61 17.34
C VAL A 273 -11.73 5.06 17.64
N GLU A 274 -10.99 5.73 18.50
CA GLU A 274 -11.24 7.11 18.90
C GLU A 274 -9.92 7.78 19.32
N ALA A 275 -9.80 9.09 19.14
CA ALA A 275 -8.64 9.87 19.56
C ALA A 275 -9.06 11.18 20.21
N VAL A 276 -8.24 11.66 21.14
CA VAL A 276 -8.41 12.93 21.83
C VAL A 276 -7.22 13.83 21.56
N PHE A 277 -7.50 15.05 21.09
CA PHE A 277 -6.49 16.06 20.80
C PHE A 277 -6.70 17.30 21.66
N LYS A 278 -5.62 18.01 21.97
CA LYS A 278 -5.67 19.34 22.58
C LYS A 278 -5.26 20.38 21.55
N LEU A 279 -6.14 21.32 21.28
CA LEU A 279 -5.96 22.41 20.33
C LEU A 279 -6.05 23.77 21.05
N LYS A 280 -5.59 24.82 20.37
CA LYS A 280 -5.67 26.18 20.90
C LYS A 280 -6.52 27.05 20.01
N LYS A 281 -7.11 28.09 20.60
CA LYS A 281 -7.73 29.18 19.84
C LYS A 281 -6.67 29.84 18.96
N GLY A 282 -6.99 30.12 17.72
CA GLY A 282 -6.11 30.77 16.75
C GLY A 282 -6.90 31.73 15.85
N ASP A 283 -6.16 32.45 15.03
CA ASP A 283 -6.73 33.28 13.97
C ASP A 283 -7.10 32.39 12.78
N GLN A 284 -8.36 32.37 12.40
CA GLN A 284 -8.89 31.54 11.33
C GLN A 284 -8.23 31.81 9.97
N MET A 285 -7.92 33.08 9.68
CA MET A 285 -7.29 33.48 8.42
C MET A 285 -5.84 32.95 8.34
N ILE A 286 -5.10 33.00 9.47
CA ILE A 286 -3.74 32.47 9.57
C ILE A 286 -3.76 30.94 9.41
N ILE A 287 -4.69 30.24 10.08
CA ILE A 287 -4.88 28.79 9.97
C ILE A 287 -5.18 28.42 8.51
N GLN A 288 -6.13 29.08 7.87
CA GLN A 288 -6.52 28.84 6.48
C GLN A 288 -5.40 29.09 5.50
N LYS A 289 -4.63 30.19 5.71
CA LYS A 289 -3.43 30.49 4.90
C LYS A 289 -2.39 29.36 5.01
N THR A 290 -2.09 28.92 6.22
CA THR A 290 -1.15 27.82 6.48
C THR A 290 -1.58 26.54 5.78
N MET A 291 -2.86 26.15 5.90
CA MET A 291 -3.43 25.00 5.20
C MET A 291 -3.29 25.13 3.68
N THR A 292 -3.62 26.31 3.14
CA THR A 292 -3.51 26.59 1.70
C THR A 292 -2.07 26.45 1.19
N ASP A 293 -1.10 26.99 1.93
CA ASP A 293 0.32 26.91 1.58
C ASP A 293 0.84 25.46 1.66
N ASN A 294 0.40 24.69 2.66
CA ASN A 294 0.70 23.27 2.78
C ASN A 294 0.12 22.48 1.59
N THR A 295 -1.12 22.73 1.22
CA THR A 295 -1.79 22.16 0.04
C THR A 295 -1.00 22.45 -1.24
N LYS A 296 -0.70 23.71 -1.53
CA LYS A 296 0.09 24.13 -2.71
C LYS A 296 1.44 23.42 -2.79
N ASN A 297 2.15 23.34 -1.64
CA ASN A 297 3.44 22.67 -1.56
C ASN A 297 3.36 21.16 -1.85
N ARG A 298 2.28 20.51 -1.43
CA ARG A 298 2.06 19.07 -1.71
C ARG A 298 1.77 18.83 -3.19
N TYR A 299 0.86 19.62 -3.79
CA TYR A 299 0.52 19.51 -5.21
C TYR A 299 1.73 19.69 -6.13
N LYS A 300 2.67 20.55 -5.77
CA LYS A 300 3.92 20.74 -6.51
C LYS A 300 4.86 19.52 -6.47
N LYS A 301 4.79 18.70 -5.42
CA LYS A 301 5.80 17.66 -5.14
C LYS A 301 5.27 16.23 -5.19
N GLN A 302 3.95 16.02 -5.19
CA GLN A 302 3.36 14.69 -5.08
C GLN A 302 2.52 14.35 -6.31
N PRO A 303 2.43 13.05 -6.67
CA PRO A 303 1.72 12.58 -7.86
C PRO A 303 0.20 12.55 -7.63
N MET A 304 -0.44 13.70 -7.49
CA MET A 304 -1.86 13.80 -7.11
C MET A 304 -2.83 13.15 -8.10
N TYR A 305 -2.43 13.00 -9.37
CA TYR A 305 -3.28 12.43 -10.43
C TYR A 305 -3.13 10.91 -10.59
N PHE A 306 -2.03 10.35 -10.11
CA PHE A 306 -1.73 8.93 -10.23
C PHE A 306 -2.08 8.17 -8.96
N GLY A 307 -2.46 6.90 -9.12
CA GLY A 307 -2.56 6.00 -7.98
C GLY A 307 -1.20 5.81 -7.31
N SER A 308 -1.14 5.92 -5.98
CA SER A 308 0.08 5.64 -5.20
C SER A 308 -0.26 5.32 -3.75
N ALA A 309 0.69 4.73 -3.03
CA ALA A 309 0.60 4.49 -1.58
C ALA A 309 1.50 5.44 -0.77
N GLY A 310 1.80 6.63 -1.29
CA GLY A 310 2.75 7.55 -0.65
C GLY A 310 4.20 7.21 -0.97
N CYS A 311 5.12 7.65 -0.10
CA CYS A 311 6.53 7.26 -0.17
C CYS A 311 6.67 5.76 0.09
N PHE A 312 7.33 5.03 -0.82
CA PHE A 312 7.38 3.57 -0.70
C PHE A 312 8.41 3.10 0.33
N PHE A 313 9.50 3.85 0.50
CA PHE A 313 10.57 3.53 1.43
C PHE A 313 10.77 4.63 2.47
N ILE A 314 11.17 4.22 3.66
CA ILE A 314 11.69 5.12 4.69
C ILE A 314 13.11 5.52 4.28
N TRP A 315 13.37 6.83 4.17
CA TRP A 315 14.68 7.35 3.79
C TRP A 315 15.25 8.28 4.86
N ASN A 316 16.46 8.00 5.30
CA ASN A 316 17.20 8.88 6.20
C ASN A 316 18.24 9.70 5.42
N HIS A 317 17.94 10.97 5.21
CA HIS A 317 18.83 11.88 4.45
C HIS A 317 20.15 12.16 5.18
N THR A 318 20.18 12.13 6.49
CA THR A 318 21.37 12.40 7.31
C THR A 318 22.40 11.28 7.15
N GLU A 319 21.94 10.03 7.19
CA GLU A 319 22.81 8.85 7.07
C GLU A 319 23.12 8.50 5.62
N ASN A 320 22.10 8.59 4.75
CA ASN A 320 22.17 8.02 3.41
C ASN A 320 22.36 9.09 2.31
N GLY A 321 22.37 10.37 2.65
CA GLY A 321 22.51 11.47 1.70
C GLY A 321 21.33 11.59 0.73
N SER A 322 21.59 12.12 -0.46
CA SER A 322 20.54 12.39 -1.45
C SER A 322 20.06 11.13 -2.16
N LEU A 323 18.81 10.74 -1.92
CA LEU A 323 18.12 9.65 -2.64
C LEU A 323 18.06 9.93 -4.16
N TYR A 324 17.78 11.18 -4.54
CA TYR A 324 17.71 11.58 -5.95
C TYR A 324 19.05 11.35 -6.69
N LYS A 325 20.18 11.75 -6.08
CA LYS A 325 21.51 11.53 -6.66
C LYS A 325 21.75 10.03 -6.92
N LYS A 326 21.50 9.19 -5.91
CA LYS A 326 21.69 7.72 -6.02
C LYS A 326 20.79 7.09 -7.09
N TYR A 327 19.52 7.52 -7.18
CA TYR A 327 18.60 7.02 -8.20
C TYR A 327 19.03 7.46 -9.61
N LYS A 328 19.49 8.72 -9.78
CA LYS A 328 19.99 9.24 -11.05
C LYS A 328 21.23 8.47 -11.52
N GLU A 329 22.22 8.27 -10.65
CA GLU A 329 23.45 7.52 -10.93
C GLU A 329 23.19 6.02 -11.22
N SER A 330 22.05 5.51 -10.80
CA SER A 330 21.62 4.12 -11.01
C SER A 330 20.58 3.94 -12.11
N ASN A 331 20.26 4.99 -12.87
CA ASN A 331 19.22 4.99 -13.91
C ASN A 331 17.84 4.55 -13.39
N LEU A 332 17.53 4.87 -12.13
CA LEU A 332 16.25 4.50 -11.50
C LEU A 332 15.19 5.61 -11.65
N VAL A 333 15.56 6.84 -12.02
CA VAL A 333 14.61 7.92 -12.25
C VAL A 333 13.72 7.55 -13.44
N SER A 334 12.41 7.56 -13.24
CA SER A 334 11.41 7.14 -14.24
C SER A 334 11.49 5.65 -14.64
N TYR A 335 12.21 4.82 -13.90
CA TYR A 335 12.25 3.38 -14.16
C TYR A 335 10.83 2.79 -14.08
N ARG A 336 10.51 1.94 -15.05
CA ARG A 336 9.14 1.45 -15.28
C ARG A 336 9.12 -0.07 -15.47
N VAL A 337 8.11 -0.72 -14.88
CA VAL A 337 7.73 -2.11 -15.15
C VAL A 337 6.24 -2.13 -15.46
N GLY A 338 5.84 -2.57 -16.63
CA GLY A 338 4.44 -2.57 -17.05
C GLY A 338 3.78 -1.19 -16.92
N ASN A 339 2.77 -1.08 -16.07
CA ASN A 339 2.05 0.17 -15.79
C ASN A 339 2.43 0.82 -14.45
N ILE A 340 3.53 0.38 -13.84
CA ILE A 340 4.08 0.96 -12.62
C ILE A 340 5.38 1.69 -12.93
N MET A 341 5.58 2.88 -12.34
CA MET A 341 6.74 3.73 -12.59
C MET A 341 7.22 4.43 -11.33
N ILE A 342 8.53 4.64 -11.19
CA ILE A 342 9.09 5.59 -10.20
C ILE A 342 8.75 7.00 -10.70
N TYR A 343 8.06 7.79 -9.86
CA TYR A 343 7.59 9.11 -10.25
C TYR A 343 8.74 10.10 -10.45
N THR A 344 8.79 10.71 -11.64
CA THR A 344 9.92 11.56 -12.07
C THR A 344 10.18 12.74 -11.16
N TYR A 345 9.13 13.46 -10.72
CA TYR A 345 9.24 14.68 -9.93
C TYR A 345 9.42 14.44 -8.43
N ASN A 346 9.12 13.22 -7.97
CA ASN A 346 9.40 12.81 -6.59
C ASN A 346 9.64 11.30 -6.55
N ILE A 347 10.89 10.92 -6.64
CA ILE A 347 11.36 9.54 -6.76
C ILE A 347 11.09 8.65 -5.54
N SER A 348 10.61 9.23 -4.43
CA SER A 348 10.13 8.44 -3.28
C SER A 348 8.79 7.77 -3.54
N PHE A 349 8.08 8.19 -4.61
CA PHE A 349 6.79 7.64 -4.98
C PHE A 349 6.91 6.63 -6.12
N ILE A 350 6.22 5.52 -5.95
CA ILE A 350 5.92 4.58 -7.03
C ILE A 350 4.47 4.82 -7.41
N VAL A 351 4.20 5.01 -8.72
CA VAL A 351 2.89 5.39 -9.24
C VAL A 351 2.32 4.35 -10.18
N ASN A 352 1.00 4.19 -10.12
CA ASN A 352 0.21 3.40 -11.03
C ASN A 352 -0.32 4.30 -12.16
N LEU A 353 0.13 4.05 -13.37
CA LEU A 353 -0.28 4.78 -14.58
C LEU A 353 -1.66 4.34 -15.10
N GLY A 354 -2.27 3.36 -14.45
CA GLY A 354 -3.54 2.72 -14.79
C GLY A 354 -3.35 1.24 -15.11
N LYS A 355 -4.20 0.38 -14.54
CA LYS A 355 -4.15 -1.08 -14.69
C LYS A 355 -2.83 -1.75 -14.25
N GLY A 356 -2.03 -1.08 -13.39
CA GLY A 356 -0.83 -1.67 -12.80
C GLY A 356 -1.18 -2.76 -11.77
N THR A 357 -0.24 -3.68 -11.54
CA THR A 357 -0.40 -4.83 -10.67
C THR A 357 0.52 -4.77 -9.46
N ALA A 358 0.17 -5.49 -8.39
CA ALA A 358 1.03 -5.61 -7.21
C ALA A 358 2.35 -6.33 -7.54
N SER A 359 2.30 -7.29 -8.45
CA SER A 359 3.49 -8.00 -8.94
C SER A 359 4.48 -7.06 -9.64
N GLU A 360 4.00 -6.12 -10.48
CA GLU A 360 4.82 -5.09 -11.12
C GLU A 360 5.44 -4.13 -10.08
N VAL A 361 4.68 -3.77 -9.03
CA VAL A 361 5.21 -2.93 -7.93
C VAL A 361 6.33 -3.65 -7.20
N ILE A 362 6.14 -4.91 -6.83
CA ILE A 362 7.15 -5.70 -6.11
C ILE A 362 8.40 -5.91 -6.99
N GLU A 363 8.26 -6.10 -8.30
CA GLU A 363 9.41 -6.18 -9.23
C GLU A 363 10.25 -4.89 -9.18
N ILE A 364 9.64 -3.71 -9.22
CA ILE A 364 10.35 -2.42 -9.07
C ILE A 364 11.02 -2.33 -7.69
N VAL A 365 10.32 -2.68 -6.63
CA VAL A 365 10.80 -2.59 -5.25
C VAL A 365 12.00 -3.50 -5.02
N GLU A 366 11.95 -4.73 -5.51
CA GLU A 366 13.06 -5.68 -5.44
C GLU A 366 14.27 -5.19 -6.24
N TYR A 367 14.04 -4.63 -7.43
CA TYR A 367 15.11 -4.04 -8.25
C TYR A 367 15.78 -2.86 -7.55
N ILE A 368 14.99 -1.91 -6.99
CA ILE A 368 15.52 -0.79 -6.21
C ILE A 368 16.36 -1.31 -5.04
N THR A 369 15.80 -2.23 -4.26
CA THR A 369 16.43 -2.79 -3.05
C THR A 369 17.77 -3.44 -3.40
N LYS A 370 17.80 -4.21 -4.49
CA LYS A 370 19.03 -4.84 -5.00
C LYS A 370 20.09 -3.81 -5.37
N ILE A 371 19.75 -2.81 -6.19
CA ILE A 371 20.68 -1.76 -6.63
C ILE A 371 21.20 -0.94 -5.44
N MET A 372 20.35 -0.58 -4.50
CA MET A 372 20.76 0.20 -3.33
C MET A 372 21.69 -0.60 -2.42
N LYS A 373 21.47 -1.92 -2.27
CA LYS A 373 22.37 -2.78 -1.52
C LYS A 373 23.72 -2.99 -2.23
N GLU A 374 23.69 -3.32 -3.54
CA GLU A 374 24.91 -3.64 -4.29
C GLU A 374 25.82 -2.43 -4.51
N LYS A 375 25.25 -1.25 -4.87
CA LYS A 375 26.06 -0.05 -5.20
C LYS A 375 26.41 0.82 -4.00
N TYR A 376 25.55 0.86 -2.98
CA TYR A 376 25.69 1.82 -1.89
C TYR A 376 25.72 1.18 -0.51
N ASN A 377 25.58 -0.15 -0.41
CA ASN A 377 25.44 -0.91 0.84
C ASN A 377 24.30 -0.39 1.75
N ILE A 378 23.19 0.08 1.14
CA ILE A 378 22.04 0.61 1.85
C ILE A 378 20.91 -0.43 1.86
N GLU A 379 20.38 -0.71 3.06
CA GLU A 379 19.19 -1.55 3.24
C GLU A 379 17.93 -0.69 3.15
N MET A 380 17.08 -0.98 2.15
CA MET A 380 15.84 -0.24 1.93
C MET A 380 14.73 -0.77 2.81
N LYS A 381 14.26 0.03 3.78
CA LYS A 381 13.14 -0.30 4.64
C LYS A 381 11.84 0.22 4.03
N ARG A 382 10.87 -0.69 3.79
CA ARG A 382 9.55 -0.32 3.25
C ARG A 382 8.73 0.46 4.30
N GLU A 383 8.07 1.54 3.87
CA GLU A 383 7.03 2.24 4.64
C GLU A 383 5.65 1.71 4.30
N VAL A 384 5.40 1.38 3.03
CA VAL A 384 4.14 0.82 2.54
C VAL A 384 3.93 -0.58 3.11
N ILE A 385 2.74 -0.81 3.66
CA ILE A 385 2.30 -2.12 4.13
C ILE A 385 1.87 -2.95 2.92
N VAL A 386 2.33 -4.18 2.86
CA VAL A 386 1.95 -5.15 1.80
C VAL A 386 1.14 -6.25 2.45
N ILE A 387 0.01 -6.64 1.85
CA ILE A 387 -0.83 -7.75 2.33
C ILE A 387 -1.22 -8.72 1.22
N GLY A 388 -1.43 -9.98 1.60
CA GLY A 388 -1.73 -11.09 0.68
C GLY A 388 -0.48 -11.69 0.06
N THR A 389 -0.65 -12.68 -0.82
CA THR A 389 0.46 -13.43 -1.41
C THR A 389 0.85 -12.83 -2.77
N ILE A 390 2.10 -12.41 -2.94
CA ILE A 390 2.63 -11.86 -4.19
C ILE A 390 3.85 -12.68 -4.61
N ASN A 391 3.87 -13.19 -5.85
CA ASN A 391 4.97 -14.01 -6.37
C ASN A 391 5.33 -15.23 -5.50
N GLY A 392 4.35 -15.77 -4.76
CA GLY A 392 4.53 -16.92 -3.86
C GLY A 392 5.03 -16.55 -2.46
N ILE A 393 5.24 -15.28 -2.16
CA ILE A 393 5.61 -14.78 -0.82
C ILE A 393 4.34 -14.26 -0.14
N ASP A 394 4.05 -14.79 1.06
CA ASP A 394 2.94 -14.33 1.89
C ASP A 394 3.39 -13.11 2.72
N TYR A 395 2.64 -12.01 2.58
CA TYR A 395 2.84 -10.76 3.30
C TYR A 395 1.71 -10.56 4.31
N PHE A 396 2.03 -10.26 5.56
CA PHE A 396 1.14 -9.99 6.69
C PHE A 396 0.34 -11.21 7.17
#